data_39327c622fb6251433e1d5c7b2c6639c
#
_entry.id   39327c622fb6251433e1d5c7b2c6639c
#
_cell.length_a   1.000
_cell.length_b   1.000
_cell.length_c   1.000
_cell.angle_alpha   90.00
_cell.angle_beta   90.00
_cell.angle_gamma   90.00
#
_symmetry.space_group_name_H-M   'P 1'
#
loop_
_entity.id
_entity.type
_entity.pdbx_description
1 polymer ?
#
loop_
_entity_poly.entity_id
_entity_poly.type
_entity_poly.pdbx_seq_one_letter_code
_entity_poly.pdbx_strand_id
1 'polypeptide(L)'
;MLEVLVSLLIAVFGLLGLIGLQAQAQVSEFESYQRAQALILANDMADRLAFNRGTDANGYVIGWRCYAYSTDAQKYLGSGNTVAPVCADGAIAGDPKTRADADLAAWNNVLQGAAETVTASGTKVGGLLGARGCITRNAATGVIRVSVAWQGMAPTVASADTCATTLYGANDALRRVVFTEVVVPVLTVVNP
;
A
#
# COMPACT_ATOMS: atom_id res chain seq x y z
N MET A 1 -35.61 47.99 -8.39
CA MET A 1 -36.10 46.61 -8.60
C MET A 1 -35.14 45.81 -9.52
N LEU A 2 -34.81 46.29 -10.71
CA LEU A 2 -33.88 45.64 -11.65
C LEU A 2 -32.45 45.44 -11.04
N GLU A 3 -31.96 46.41 -10.32
CA GLU A 3 -30.66 46.43 -9.67
C GLU A 3 -30.46 45.32 -8.64
N VAL A 4 -31.53 45.07 -7.85
CA VAL A 4 -31.55 43.97 -6.86
C VAL A 4 -31.52 42.60 -7.55
N LEU A 5 -32.23 42.45 -8.66
CA LEU A 5 -32.24 41.21 -9.44
C LEU A 5 -30.87 40.93 -10.05
N VAL A 6 -30.23 41.95 -10.62
CA VAL A 6 -28.87 41.80 -11.22
C VAL A 6 -27.82 41.49 -10.14
N SER A 7 -27.85 42.16 -9.00
CA SER A 7 -26.90 41.92 -7.92
C SER A 7 -27.09 40.51 -7.32
N LEU A 8 -28.33 40.04 -7.16
CA LEU A 8 -28.62 38.68 -6.68
C LEU A 8 -28.14 37.61 -7.68
N LEU A 9 -28.29 37.86 -8.99
CA LEU A 9 -27.84 36.96 -10.03
C LEU A 9 -26.31 36.85 -10.05
N ILE A 10 -25.58 37.93 -9.90
CA ILE A 10 -24.11 37.93 -9.80
C ILE A 10 -23.66 37.18 -8.52
N ALA A 11 -24.35 37.39 -7.39
CA ALA A 11 -24.03 36.71 -6.14
C ALA A 11 -24.22 35.18 -6.26
N VAL A 12 -25.29 34.73 -6.92
CA VAL A 12 -25.56 33.31 -7.14
C VAL A 12 -24.46 32.67 -8.02
N PHE A 13 -24.08 33.31 -9.11
CA PHE A 13 -22.98 32.79 -9.96
C PHE A 13 -21.65 32.75 -9.22
N GLY A 14 -21.35 33.76 -8.40
CA GLY A 14 -20.15 33.77 -7.56
C GLY A 14 -20.15 32.61 -6.54
N LEU A 15 -21.25 32.34 -5.89
CA LEU A 15 -21.40 31.23 -4.93
C LEU A 15 -21.28 29.87 -5.62
N LEU A 16 -21.89 29.69 -6.79
CA LEU A 16 -21.75 28.44 -7.57
C LEU A 16 -20.29 28.16 -7.96
N GLY A 17 -19.55 29.18 -8.34
CA GLY A 17 -18.11 29.07 -8.63
C GLY A 17 -17.31 28.64 -7.41
N LEU A 18 -17.59 29.20 -6.23
CA LEU A 18 -16.94 28.83 -4.96
C LEU A 18 -17.23 27.40 -4.58
N ILE A 19 -18.46 26.91 -4.71
CA ILE A 19 -18.83 25.53 -4.41
C ILE A 19 -18.05 24.54 -5.30
N GLY A 20 -17.91 24.87 -6.60
CA GLY A 20 -17.12 24.05 -7.52
C GLY A 20 -15.64 23.93 -7.12
N LEU A 21 -15.02 25.04 -6.70
CA LEU A 21 -13.64 25.05 -6.22
C LEU A 21 -13.47 24.28 -4.90
N GLN A 22 -14.44 24.40 -3.98
CA GLN A 22 -14.41 23.66 -2.72
C GLN A 22 -14.50 22.15 -2.95
N ALA A 23 -15.37 21.69 -3.86
CA ALA A 23 -15.47 20.26 -4.19
C ALA A 23 -14.14 19.72 -4.77
N GLN A 24 -13.49 20.47 -5.65
CA GLN A 24 -12.19 20.09 -6.21
C GLN A 24 -11.09 20.03 -5.12
N ALA A 25 -11.08 21.01 -4.21
CA ALA A 25 -10.14 21.04 -3.10
C ALA A 25 -10.29 19.82 -2.19
N GLN A 26 -11.52 19.44 -1.83
CA GLN A 26 -11.78 18.25 -1.00
C GLN A 26 -11.29 16.96 -1.64
N VAL A 27 -11.49 16.78 -2.95
CA VAL A 27 -10.96 15.59 -3.66
C VAL A 27 -9.44 15.53 -3.60
N SER A 28 -8.76 16.67 -3.83
CA SER A 28 -7.30 16.74 -3.77
C SER A 28 -6.76 16.48 -2.37
N GLU A 29 -7.42 17.00 -1.34
CA GLU A 29 -7.06 16.79 0.06
C GLU A 29 -7.20 15.32 0.46
N PHE A 30 -8.30 14.67 0.05
CA PHE A 30 -8.53 13.26 0.30
C PHE A 30 -7.50 12.36 -0.40
N GLU A 31 -7.17 12.62 -1.66
CA GLU A 31 -6.11 11.87 -2.38
C GLU A 31 -4.73 12.05 -1.71
N SER A 32 -4.43 13.25 -1.21
CA SER A 32 -3.19 13.52 -0.48
C SER A 32 -3.12 12.74 0.84
N TYR A 33 -4.22 12.68 1.57
CA TYR A 33 -4.34 11.90 2.80
C TYR A 33 -4.15 10.40 2.55
N GLN A 34 -4.81 9.86 1.51
CA GLN A 34 -4.63 8.45 1.12
C GLN A 34 -3.18 8.14 0.76
N ARG A 35 -2.52 9.04 0.04
CA ARG A 35 -1.11 8.87 -0.30
C ARG A 35 -0.21 8.83 0.92
N ALA A 36 -0.44 9.71 1.90
CA ALA A 36 0.30 9.71 3.15
C ALA A 36 0.11 8.40 3.93
N GLN A 37 -1.12 7.91 4.04
CA GLN A 37 -1.41 6.62 4.66
C GLN A 37 -0.73 5.46 3.94
N ALA A 38 -0.77 5.43 2.61
CA ALA A 38 -0.11 4.39 1.82
C ALA A 38 1.40 4.36 2.04
N LEU A 39 2.05 5.53 2.15
CA LEU A 39 3.48 5.64 2.46
C LEU A 39 3.79 5.12 3.87
N ILE A 40 2.95 5.42 4.86
CA ILE A 40 3.12 4.90 6.22
C ILE A 40 3.07 3.37 6.21
N LEU A 41 2.11 2.77 5.50
CA LEU A 41 1.97 1.33 5.38
C LEU A 41 3.16 0.68 4.65
N ALA A 42 3.68 1.33 3.61
CA ALA A 42 4.84 0.85 2.88
C ALA A 42 6.11 0.88 3.77
N ASN A 43 6.31 1.97 4.52
CA ASN A 43 7.45 2.12 5.41
C ASN A 43 7.36 1.16 6.61
N ASP A 44 6.19 0.97 7.21
CA ASP A 44 6.00 0.00 8.30
C ASP A 44 6.45 -1.41 7.89
N MET A 45 6.05 -1.87 6.70
CA MET A 45 6.48 -3.18 6.20
C MET A 45 7.97 -3.20 5.86
N ALA A 46 8.51 -2.12 5.31
CA ALA A 46 9.94 -2.00 5.02
C ALA A 46 10.79 -2.11 6.29
N ASP A 47 10.36 -1.46 7.37
CA ASP A 47 11.02 -1.53 8.67
C ASP A 47 10.96 -2.95 9.25
N ARG A 48 9.79 -3.61 9.25
CA ARG A 48 9.62 -5.00 9.72
C ARG A 48 10.57 -5.94 8.96
N LEU A 49 10.63 -5.80 7.65
CA LEU A 49 11.54 -6.56 6.80
C LEU A 49 13.01 -6.30 7.17
N ALA A 50 13.40 -5.06 7.39
CA ALA A 50 14.78 -4.68 7.75
C ALA A 50 15.17 -5.19 9.15
N PHE A 51 14.21 -5.33 10.06
CA PHE A 51 14.45 -5.83 11.42
C PHE A 51 14.46 -7.35 11.54
N ASN A 52 13.98 -8.10 10.55
CA ASN A 52 14.06 -9.55 10.58
C ASN A 52 15.46 -10.04 10.18
N ARG A 53 16.34 -10.12 11.16
CA ARG A 53 17.76 -10.49 11.02
C ARG A 53 18.02 -11.99 11.20
N GLY A 54 17.00 -12.83 11.01
CA GLY A 54 17.19 -14.28 11.09
C GLY A 54 18.27 -14.79 10.14
N THR A 55 19.10 -15.70 10.62
CA THR A 55 20.24 -16.25 9.87
C THR A 55 20.01 -17.71 9.47
N ASP A 56 20.70 -18.13 8.41
CA ASP A 56 20.83 -19.54 8.05
C ASP A 56 21.90 -20.26 8.90
N ALA A 57 22.10 -21.55 8.65
CA ALA A 57 23.12 -22.37 9.33
C ALA A 57 24.57 -21.87 9.12
N ASN A 58 24.82 -21.07 8.10
CA ASN A 58 26.10 -20.48 7.78
C ASN A 58 26.28 -19.05 8.34
N GLY A 59 25.25 -18.54 9.07
CA GLY A 59 25.27 -17.19 9.64
C GLY A 59 24.90 -16.08 8.66
N TYR A 60 24.44 -16.36 7.45
CA TYR A 60 23.95 -15.33 6.54
C TYR A 60 22.56 -14.84 6.95
N VAL A 61 22.37 -13.52 6.97
CA VAL A 61 21.07 -12.93 7.26
C VAL A 61 20.11 -13.21 6.09
N ILE A 62 19.10 -14.02 6.34
CA ILE A 62 18.12 -14.47 5.34
C ILE A 62 16.66 -14.17 5.70
N GLY A 63 16.39 -13.72 6.92
CA GLY A 63 15.02 -13.51 7.42
C GLY A 63 14.17 -12.62 6.52
N TRP A 64 14.77 -11.63 5.86
CA TRP A 64 14.13 -10.74 4.89
C TRP A 64 13.53 -11.47 3.67
N ARG A 65 14.04 -12.67 3.32
CA ARG A 65 13.60 -13.45 2.15
C ARG A 65 12.15 -13.89 2.29
N CYS A 66 11.70 -14.10 3.51
CA CYS A 66 10.30 -14.44 3.80
C CYS A 66 9.30 -13.38 3.36
N TYR A 67 9.72 -12.11 3.31
CA TYR A 67 8.84 -10.99 2.93
C TYR A 67 8.80 -10.76 1.43
N ALA A 68 9.78 -11.28 0.67
CA ALA A 68 9.83 -11.14 -0.77
C ALA A 68 8.70 -11.93 -1.42
N TYR A 69 7.52 -11.38 -1.35
CA TYR A 69 6.33 -11.91 -1.97
C TYR A 69 6.43 -11.62 -3.47
N SER A 70 6.65 -12.65 -4.28
CA SER A 70 6.66 -12.49 -5.73
C SER A 70 5.29 -12.01 -6.17
N THR A 71 5.24 -10.84 -6.78
CA THR A 71 4.01 -10.20 -7.17
C THR A 71 3.89 -10.15 -8.68
N ASP A 72 2.95 -10.87 -9.17
CA ASP A 72 2.23 -10.55 -10.39
C ASP A 72 0.86 -9.95 -10.01
N ALA A 73 0.02 -9.70 -10.99
CA ALA A 73 -1.30 -9.11 -10.75
C ALA A 73 -2.20 -9.91 -9.78
N GLN A 74 -1.90 -11.16 -9.52
CA GLN A 74 -2.67 -12.06 -8.67
C GLN A 74 -2.03 -12.31 -7.30
N LYS A 75 -0.76 -11.95 -7.11
CA LYS A 75 -0.03 -12.18 -5.86
C LYS A 75 0.19 -10.87 -5.12
N TYR A 76 -0.76 -10.49 -4.30
CA TYR A 76 -0.73 -9.30 -3.46
C TYR A 76 -1.38 -9.61 -2.11
N LEU A 77 -1.09 -8.80 -1.09
CA LEU A 77 -1.78 -8.80 0.19
C LEU A 77 -2.82 -7.68 0.21
N GLY A 78 -3.80 -7.76 1.10
CA GLY A 78 -4.83 -6.74 1.26
C GLY A 78 -6.16 -7.11 0.61
N SER A 79 -6.83 -6.14 0.02
CA SER A 79 -8.18 -6.29 -0.51
C SER A 79 -8.25 -7.31 -1.63
N GLY A 80 -9.11 -8.33 -1.47
CA GLY A 80 -9.28 -9.41 -2.44
C GLY A 80 -8.11 -10.40 -2.50
N ASN A 81 -7.24 -10.42 -1.49
CA ASN A 81 -6.15 -11.37 -1.39
C ASN A 81 -6.68 -12.82 -1.33
N THR A 82 -6.15 -13.67 -2.21
CA THR A 82 -6.43 -15.11 -2.26
C THR A 82 -5.22 -15.96 -1.83
N VAL A 83 -4.10 -15.31 -1.53
CA VAL A 83 -2.84 -15.97 -1.17
C VAL A 83 -2.63 -15.92 0.34
N ALA A 84 -2.24 -17.04 0.95
CA ALA A 84 -1.93 -17.05 2.37
C ALA A 84 -0.72 -16.13 2.65
N PRO A 85 -0.82 -15.22 3.62
CA PRO A 85 0.26 -14.32 3.99
C PRO A 85 1.32 -15.05 4.85
N VAL A 86 2.02 -15.99 4.24
CA VAL A 86 3.03 -16.82 4.89
C VAL A 86 4.31 -16.85 4.08
N CYS A 87 5.43 -17.05 4.77
CA CYS A 87 6.73 -17.24 4.13
C CYS A 87 6.72 -18.43 3.17
N ALA A 88 6.99 -18.15 1.90
CA ALA A 88 7.07 -19.19 0.86
C ALA A 88 8.48 -19.78 0.71
N ASP A 89 9.49 -19.24 1.38
CA ASP A 89 10.87 -19.74 1.33
C ASP A 89 11.05 -20.95 2.26
N GLY A 90 11.08 -22.14 1.69
CA GLY A 90 11.24 -23.39 2.45
C GLY A 90 12.58 -23.57 3.15
N ALA A 91 13.58 -22.75 2.82
CA ALA A 91 14.89 -22.76 3.48
C ALA A 91 14.89 -22.02 4.83
N ILE A 92 13.82 -21.27 5.13
CA ILE A 92 13.71 -20.48 6.35
C ILE A 92 12.74 -21.17 7.31
N ALA A 93 13.21 -21.43 8.52
CA ALA A 93 12.43 -22.09 9.58
C ALA A 93 12.61 -21.35 10.93
N GLY A 94 11.85 -21.74 11.95
CA GLY A 94 11.96 -21.18 13.30
C GLY A 94 11.49 -19.73 13.41
N ASP A 95 12.11 -18.99 14.34
CA ASP A 95 11.70 -17.63 14.71
C ASP A 95 11.64 -16.63 13.54
N PRO A 96 12.60 -16.61 12.60
CA PRO A 96 12.54 -15.68 11.45
C PRO A 96 11.31 -15.91 10.58
N LYS A 97 10.94 -17.17 10.34
CA LYS A 97 9.73 -17.52 9.61
C LYS A 97 8.48 -17.13 10.37
N THR A 98 8.39 -17.48 11.64
CA THR A 98 7.24 -17.17 12.50
C THR A 98 6.99 -15.66 12.58
N ARG A 99 8.07 -14.87 12.70
CA ARG A 99 7.99 -13.41 12.70
C ARG A 99 7.47 -12.89 11.36
N ALA A 100 8.03 -13.36 10.25
CA ALA A 100 7.61 -12.91 8.92
C ALA A 100 6.15 -13.28 8.64
N ASP A 101 5.71 -14.48 9.03
CA ASP A 101 4.31 -14.91 8.88
C ASP A 101 3.36 -13.99 9.66
N ALA A 102 3.73 -13.64 10.90
CA ALA A 102 2.96 -12.72 11.74
C ALA A 102 2.92 -11.29 11.15
N ASP A 103 4.05 -10.79 10.67
CA ASP A 103 4.16 -9.45 10.06
C ASP A 103 3.33 -9.37 8.76
N LEU A 104 3.44 -10.37 7.89
CA LEU A 104 2.67 -10.44 6.64
C LEU A 104 1.16 -10.54 6.93
N ALA A 105 0.75 -11.33 7.92
CA ALA A 105 -0.65 -11.43 8.34
C ALA A 105 -1.17 -10.11 8.92
N ALA A 106 -0.39 -9.44 9.77
CA ALA A 106 -0.73 -8.14 10.33
C ALA A 106 -0.89 -7.09 9.23
N TRP A 107 0.07 -7.02 8.30
CA TRP A 107 0.04 -6.08 7.18
C TRP A 107 -1.14 -6.34 6.24
N ASN A 108 -1.42 -7.61 5.91
CA ASN A 108 -2.59 -7.99 5.14
C ASN A 108 -3.89 -7.50 5.79
N ASN A 109 -4.01 -7.62 7.10
CA ASN A 109 -5.17 -7.15 7.85
C ASN A 109 -5.30 -5.62 7.82
N VAL A 110 -4.21 -4.88 7.99
CA VAL A 110 -4.21 -3.42 7.96
C VAL A 110 -4.58 -2.92 6.55
N LEU A 111 -4.04 -3.51 5.49
CA LEU A 111 -4.41 -3.21 4.11
C LEU A 111 -5.90 -3.49 3.83
N GLN A 112 -6.50 -4.48 4.49
CA GLN A 112 -7.92 -4.76 4.42
C GLN A 112 -8.79 -3.78 5.24
N GLY A 113 -8.17 -2.86 5.97
CA GLY A 113 -8.88 -1.90 6.82
C GLY A 113 -9.29 -2.43 8.18
N ALA A 114 -8.55 -3.38 8.75
CA ALA A 114 -8.87 -3.98 10.05
C ALA A 114 -8.73 -3.03 11.25
N ALA A 115 -8.19 -1.82 11.05
CA ALA A 115 -8.10 -0.80 12.09
C ALA A 115 -9.48 -0.35 12.58
N GLU A 116 -10.48 -0.37 11.69
CA GLU A 116 -11.86 -0.06 12.01
C GLU A 116 -12.80 -1.12 11.43
N THR A 117 -13.73 -1.59 12.23
CA THR A 117 -14.73 -2.57 11.81
C THR A 117 -16.12 -2.09 12.16
N VAL A 118 -17.08 -2.35 11.27
CA VAL A 118 -18.50 -2.12 11.56
C VAL A 118 -18.97 -3.20 12.54
N THR A 119 -19.32 -2.80 13.74
CA THR A 119 -19.67 -3.73 14.85
C THR A 119 -20.78 -4.71 14.47
N ALA A 120 -21.76 -4.29 13.66
CA ALA A 120 -22.90 -5.13 13.30
C ALA A 120 -22.57 -6.21 12.25
N SER A 121 -21.59 -6.00 11.38
CA SER A 121 -21.25 -6.91 10.27
C SER A 121 -19.85 -7.49 10.32
N GLY A 122 -18.98 -6.96 11.19
CA GLY A 122 -17.55 -7.29 11.19
C GLY A 122 -16.80 -6.81 9.93
N THR A 123 -17.43 -5.99 9.09
CA THR A 123 -16.82 -5.47 7.87
C THR A 123 -15.71 -4.50 8.21
N LYS A 124 -14.53 -4.72 7.65
CA LYS A 124 -13.36 -3.86 7.80
C LYS A 124 -13.53 -2.60 6.94
N VAL A 125 -13.40 -1.42 7.54
CA VAL A 125 -13.66 -0.12 6.86
C VAL A 125 -12.54 0.91 7.07
N GLY A 126 -11.56 0.64 7.94
CA GLY A 126 -10.49 1.55 8.34
C GLY A 126 -9.27 1.54 7.43
N GLY A 127 -9.43 1.47 6.12
CA GLY A 127 -8.31 1.39 5.20
C GLY A 127 -8.44 2.24 3.96
N LEU A 128 -7.38 2.23 3.16
CA LEU A 128 -7.40 2.78 1.81
C LEU A 128 -8.37 1.98 0.93
N LEU A 129 -9.07 2.65 0.03
CA LEU A 129 -10.03 2.00 -0.85
C LEU A 129 -9.35 0.97 -1.76
N GLY A 130 -9.70 -0.30 -1.55
CA GLY A 130 -9.14 -1.41 -2.31
C GLY A 130 -7.63 -1.57 -2.18
N ALA A 131 -7.06 -1.25 -1.00
CA ALA A 131 -5.61 -1.31 -0.80
C ALA A 131 -5.04 -2.71 -1.02
N ARG A 132 -3.93 -2.75 -1.74
CA ARG A 132 -3.15 -3.96 -2.02
C ARG A 132 -1.67 -3.69 -1.85
N GLY A 133 -0.97 -4.64 -1.27
CA GLY A 133 0.45 -4.53 -0.98
C GLY A 133 1.27 -5.60 -1.69
N CYS A 134 2.41 -5.22 -2.20
CA CYS A 134 3.34 -6.10 -2.91
C CYS A 134 4.75 -5.91 -2.38
N ILE A 135 5.50 -7.02 -2.28
CA ILE A 135 6.90 -7.00 -1.89
C ILE A 135 7.69 -7.76 -2.95
N THR A 136 8.50 -7.03 -3.70
CA THR A 136 9.29 -7.60 -4.80
C THR A 136 10.79 -7.39 -4.55
N ARG A 137 11.59 -8.33 -5.02
CA ARG A 137 13.06 -8.21 -4.98
C ARG A 137 13.62 -8.16 -6.39
N ASN A 138 14.44 -7.16 -6.66
CA ASN A 138 15.27 -7.14 -7.86
C ASN A 138 16.46 -8.10 -7.66
N ALA A 139 16.50 -9.17 -8.44
CA ALA A 139 17.55 -10.19 -8.31
C ALA A 139 18.96 -9.67 -8.66
N ALA A 140 19.05 -8.69 -9.57
CA ALA A 140 20.33 -8.13 -10.01
C ALA A 140 20.94 -7.17 -8.99
N THR A 141 20.11 -6.33 -8.35
CA THR A 141 20.57 -5.30 -7.41
C THR A 141 20.42 -5.69 -5.95
N GLY A 142 19.60 -6.72 -5.64
CA GLY A 142 19.26 -7.10 -4.28
C GLY A 142 18.26 -6.15 -3.58
N VAL A 143 17.86 -5.07 -4.25
CA VAL A 143 16.90 -4.10 -3.72
C VAL A 143 15.53 -4.76 -3.56
N ILE A 144 14.92 -4.57 -2.40
CA ILE A 144 13.57 -5.01 -2.12
C ILE A 144 12.66 -3.79 -2.19
N ARG A 145 11.61 -3.88 -2.99
CA ARG A 145 10.60 -2.83 -3.13
C ARG A 145 9.32 -3.28 -2.44
N VAL A 146 8.82 -2.43 -1.56
CA VAL A 146 7.51 -2.56 -0.92
C VAL A 146 6.58 -1.54 -1.55
N SER A 147 5.57 -2.00 -2.26
CA SER A 147 4.59 -1.15 -2.96
C SER A 147 3.23 -1.29 -2.32
N VAL A 148 2.50 -0.17 -2.19
CA VAL A 148 1.10 -0.14 -1.80
C VAL A 148 0.31 0.52 -2.92
N ALA A 149 -0.66 -0.22 -3.45
CA ALA A 149 -1.60 0.23 -4.48
C ALA A 149 -2.99 0.44 -3.87
N TRP A 150 -3.71 1.46 -4.33
CA TRP A 150 -5.10 1.73 -3.92
C TRP A 150 -5.88 2.41 -5.05
N GLN A 151 -7.19 2.52 -4.85
CA GLN A 151 -8.08 3.18 -5.81
C GLN A 151 -8.16 4.69 -5.52
N GLY A 152 -7.75 5.50 -6.50
CA GLY A 152 -7.93 6.95 -6.47
C GLY A 152 -9.34 7.38 -6.87
N MET A 153 -9.64 8.65 -6.64
CA MET A 153 -10.96 9.26 -6.90
C MET A 153 -11.17 9.66 -8.36
N ALA A 154 -10.09 10.00 -9.07
CA ALA A 154 -10.16 10.47 -10.46
C ALA A 154 -9.21 9.65 -11.36
N PRO A 155 -9.52 9.46 -12.65
CA PRO A 155 -8.62 8.80 -13.58
C PRO A 155 -7.31 9.60 -13.78
N THR A 156 -6.18 8.88 -13.83
CA THR A 156 -4.87 9.44 -14.17
C THR A 156 -4.11 8.46 -15.08
N VAL A 157 -2.89 8.84 -15.46
CA VAL A 157 -1.97 7.91 -16.14
C VAL A 157 -1.61 6.77 -15.18
N ALA A 158 -1.71 5.54 -15.67
CA ALA A 158 -1.36 4.36 -14.88
C ALA A 158 0.11 4.38 -14.45
N SER A 159 0.37 3.96 -13.21
CA SER A 159 1.75 3.82 -12.70
C SER A 159 2.50 2.71 -13.44
N ALA A 160 3.80 2.87 -13.64
CA ALA A 160 4.68 1.83 -14.18
C ALA A 160 4.96 0.69 -13.19
N ASP A 161 4.68 0.87 -11.90
CA ASP A 161 4.77 -0.20 -10.89
C ASP A 161 3.77 -1.32 -11.21
N THR A 162 4.17 -2.57 -11.05
CA THR A 162 3.35 -3.73 -11.42
C THR A 162 2.44 -4.23 -10.30
N CYS A 163 2.52 -3.64 -9.10
CA CYS A 163 1.68 -4.07 -7.97
C CYS A 163 0.19 -3.93 -8.29
N ALA A 164 -0.53 -5.03 -8.22
CA ALA A 164 -1.98 -5.10 -8.40
C ALA A 164 -2.48 -4.46 -9.71
N THR A 165 -1.75 -4.67 -10.82
CA THR A 165 -2.18 -4.25 -12.16
C THR A 165 -3.51 -4.90 -12.55
N THR A 166 -4.27 -4.25 -13.41
CA THR A 166 -5.58 -4.68 -13.96
C THR A 166 -6.74 -4.75 -12.95
N LEU A 167 -6.55 -4.24 -11.73
CA LEU A 167 -7.52 -4.37 -10.64
C LEU A 167 -8.26 -3.05 -10.29
N TYR A 168 -7.96 -1.95 -11.00
CA TYR A 168 -8.48 -0.61 -10.67
C TYR A 168 -9.11 0.09 -11.89
N GLY A 169 -10.10 -0.57 -12.48
CA GLY A 169 -10.83 -0.02 -13.61
C GLY A 169 -10.14 -0.22 -14.97
N ALA A 170 -10.72 0.38 -16.00
CA ALA A 170 -10.17 0.27 -17.35
C ALA A 170 -8.77 0.89 -17.42
N ASN A 171 -7.82 0.13 -17.96
CA ASN A 171 -6.41 0.56 -18.12
C ASN A 171 -5.73 1.02 -16.85
N ASP A 172 -6.17 0.57 -15.67
CA ASP A 172 -5.63 0.98 -14.37
C ASP A 172 -5.63 2.50 -14.13
N ALA A 173 -6.51 3.24 -14.79
CA ALA A 173 -6.56 4.71 -14.68
C ALA A 173 -6.85 5.22 -13.26
N LEU A 174 -7.52 4.41 -12.45
CA LEU A 174 -7.78 4.71 -11.04
C LEU A 174 -6.69 4.19 -10.09
N ARG A 175 -5.72 3.44 -10.57
CA ARG A 175 -4.67 2.88 -9.74
C ARG A 175 -3.68 3.94 -9.29
N ARG A 176 -3.53 4.09 -7.97
CA ARG A 176 -2.46 4.86 -7.32
C ARG A 176 -1.48 3.89 -6.71
N VAL A 177 -0.20 4.19 -6.79
CA VAL A 177 0.86 3.37 -6.18
C VAL A 177 1.89 4.29 -5.54
N VAL A 178 2.31 3.91 -4.34
CA VAL A 178 3.53 4.40 -3.71
C VAL A 178 4.42 3.23 -3.39
N PHE A 179 5.72 3.45 -3.32
CA PHE A 179 6.67 2.42 -2.91
C PHE A 179 7.80 3.01 -2.06
N THR A 180 8.40 2.14 -1.29
CA THR A 180 9.69 2.37 -0.62
C THR A 180 10.66 1.27 -1.00
N GLU A 181 11.95 1.56 -1.00
CA GLU A 181 12.99 0.60 -1.36
C GLU A 181 13.91 0.36 -0.16
N VAL A 182 14.22 -0.91 0.08
CA VAL A 182 15.07 -1.36 1.17
C VAL A 182 16.23 -2.15 0.59
N VAL A 183 17.44 -1.79 1.00
CA VAL A 183 18.63 -2.61 0.76
C VAL A 183 18.97 -3.30 2.08
N VAL A 184 18.83 -4.61 2.13
CA VAL A 184 19.26 -5.37 3.29
C VAL A 184 20.71 -5.82 3.03
N PRO A 185 21.69 -5.28 3.76
CA PRO A 185 23.08 -5.69 3.58
C PRO A 185 23.22 -7.17 3.97
N VAL A 186 23.88 -7.93 3.11
CA VAL A 186 24.29 -9.31 3.41
C VAL A 186 25.46 -9.22 4.37
N LEU A 187 25.16 -9.28 5.66
CA LEU A 187 26.19 -9.36 6.69
C LEU A 187 26.59 -10.82 6.86
N THR A 188 27.82 -11.15 6.49
CA THR A 188 28.45 -12.39 6.93
C THR A 188 28.83 -12.22 8.40
N VAL A 189 28.36 -13.11 9.26
CA VAL A 189 28.91 -13.20 10.61
C VAL A 189 30.35 -13.68 10.44
N VAL A 190 31.31 -12.78 10.59
CA VAL A 190 32.72 -13.17 10.71
C VAL A 190 32.81 -13.84 12.07
N ASN A 191 32.86 -15.17 12.09
CA ASN A 191 33.17 -15.91 13.30
C ASN A 191 34.63 -15.59 13.65
N PRO A 192 34.92 -15.09 14.87
CA PRO A 192 36.28 -14.78 15.31
C PRO A 192 37.15 -16.03 15.43
#